data_846c60a3176d80b691973a4194e52b9e
#
_entry.id   846c60a3176d80b691973a4194e52b9e
#
_cell.length_a   1.000
_cell.length_b   1.000
_cell.length_c   1.000
_cell.angle_alpha   90.00
_cell.angle_beta   90.00
_cell.angle_gamma   90.00
#
_symmetry.space_group_name_H-M   'P 1'
#
loop_
_entity.id
_entity.type
_entity.pdbx_description
1 polymer ?
#
loop_
_entity_poly.entity_id
_entity_poly.type
_entity_poly.pdbx_seq_one_letter_code
_entity_poly.pdbx_strand_id
1 'polypeptide(L)'
;MIGKGHLGYTTMDHLPANRGFDTHVGYLGGAEDYHWGNQANQGVDQGSNHCSATARSCPKDMWHNQSPGVDIVDEIYYSANFYTSTAVDKIAQRDKSVPFYLHLTYQNV
;
A
#
# COMPACT_ATOMS: atom_id res chain seq x y z
N MET A 1 -1.35 10.01 -1.72
CA MET A 1 -1.29 8.80 -2.57
C MET A 1 -1.96 7.64 -1.84
N ILE A 2 -2.68 6.77 -2.57
CA ILE A 2 -3.32 5.56 -2.01
C ILE A 2 -3.01 4.38 -2.93
N GLY A 3 -2.59 3.24 -2.36
CA GLY A 3 -2.33 1.99 -3.07
C GLY A 3 -0.85 1.75 -3.39
N LYS A 4 -0.58 1.17 -4.55
CA LYS A 4 0.73 0.66 -4.98
C LYS A 4 1.77 1.77 -5.20
N GLY A 5 2.92 1.68 -4.54
CA GLY A 5 4.06 2.57 -4.75
C GLY A 5 4.97 2.15 -5.89
N HIS A 6 5.63 1.04 -5.76
CA HIS A 6 6.54 0.39 -6.72
C HIS A 6 7.64 1.32 -7.29
N LEU A 7 8.11 2.27 -6.49
CA LEU A 7 9.17 3.21 -6.89
C LEU A 7 10.39 3.15 -5.96
N GLY A 8 10.60 2.00 -5.33
CA GLY A 8 11.68 1.75 -4.38
C GLY A 8 11.27 1.99 -2.93
N TYR A 9 12.00 1.36 -2.03
CA TYR A 9 11.76 1.42 -0.58
C TYR A 9 13.06 1.17 0.23
N THR A 10 14.21 1.41 -0.38
CA THR A 10 15.52 1.14 0.26
C THR A 10 15.80 2.12 1.40
N THR A 11 15.32 3.35 1.29
CA THR A 11 15.48 4.38 2.31
C THR A 11 14.15 5.11 2.52
N MET A 12 14.04 5.84 3.62
CA MET A 12 12.86 6.66 3.92
C MET A 12 12.57 7.72 2.84
N ASP A 13 13.58 8.16 2.10
CA ASP A 13 13.41 9.14 1.01
C ASP A 13 12.58 8.60 -0.15
N HIS A 14 12.44 7.26 -0.25
CA HIS A 14 11.61 6.63 -1.27
C HIS A 14 10.12 6.59 -0.90
N LEU A 15 9.77 6.89 0.34
CA LEU A 15 8.37 6.91 0.75
C LEU A 15 7.61 8.02 0.01
N PRO A 16 6.37 7.77 -0.42
CA PRO A 16 5.55 8.79 -1.09
C PRO A 16 5.41 10.08 -0.28
N ALA A 17 5.31 9.99 1.05
CA ALA A 17 5.24 11.15 1.93
C ALA A 17 6.53 12.02 1.91
N ASN A 18 7.65 11.48 1.47
CA ASN A 18 8.91 12.22 1.30
C ASN A 18 9.16 12.62 -0.16
N ARG A 19 8.21 12.33 -1.05
CA ARG A 19 8.29 12.58 -2.50
C ARG A 19 7.15 13.48 -3.01
N GLY A 20 6.61 14.32 -2.14
CA GLY A 20 5.64 15.36 -2.48
C GLY A 20 4.17 15.01 -2.22
N PHE A 21 3.87 13.87 -1.59
CA PHE A 21 2.53 13.57 -1.13
C PHE A 21 2.38 13.91 0.34
N ASP A 22 1.35 14.68 0.71
CA ASP A 22 1.05 15.00 2.12
C ASP A 22 0.64 13.76 2.91
N THR A 23 -0.01 12.80 2.25
CA THR A 23 -0.42 11.54 2.86
C THR A 23 -0.24 10.36 1.93
N HIS A 24 0.09 9.21 2.53
CA HIS A 24 0.19 7.93 1.83
C HIS A 24 -0.49 6.83 2.66
N VAL A 25 -1.27 6.00 1.99
CA VAL A 25 -1.79 4.74 2.53
C VAL A 25 -1.64 3.69 1.45
N GLY A 26 -0.84 2.67 1.70
CA GLY A 26 -0.60 1.63 0.69
C GLY A 26 0.67 0.85 0.92
N TYR A 27 1.16 0.20 -0.12
CA TYR A 27 2.36 -0.62 -0.07
C TYR A 27 3.44 -0.12 -1.04
N LEU A 28 4.68 -0.45 -0.75
CA LEU A 28 5.85 0.08 -1.45
C LEU A 28 6.41 -0.88 -2.51
N GLY A 29 6.17 -2.17 -2.33
CA GLY A 29 6.64 -3.21 -3.23
C GLY A 29 5.95 -3.24 -4.59
N GLY A 30 6.35 -4.18 -5.43
CA GLY A 30 5.79 -4.37 -6.77
C GLY A 30 4.48 -5.16 -6.78
N ALA A 31 4.24 -5.92 -5.73
CA ALA A 31 3.03 -6.75 -5.58
C ALA A 31 2.74 -7.00 -4.10
N GLU A 32 1.48 -7.10 -3.76
CA GLU A 32 0.99 -7.55 -2.46
C GLU A 32 0.03 -8.73 -2.62
N ASP A 33 -0.21 -9.47 -1.56
CA ASP A 33 -1.36 -10.36 -1.49
C ASP A 33 -2.63 -9.52 -1.38
N TYR A 34 -3.56 -9.71 -2.30
CA TYR A 34 -4.80 -8.93 -2.38
C TYR A 34 -5.66 -9.00 -1.11
N HIS A 35 -5.53 -10.05 -0.33
CA HIS A 35 -6.37 -10.30 0.84
C HIS A 35 -5.69 -10.02 2.18
N TRP A 36 -4.37 -9.93 2.22
CA TRP A 36 -3.64 -9.87 3.49
C TRP A 36 -2.72 -8.67 3.65
N GLY A 37 -2.56 -7.85 2.59
CA GLY A 37 -1.59 -6.74 2.62
C GLY A 37 -0.16 -7.19 2.93
N ASN A 38 0.09 -8.49 2.86
CA ASN A 38 1.43 -9.04 3.00
C ASN A 38 2.17 -8.86 1.67
N GLN A 39 3.48 -8.75 1.71
CA GLN A 39 4.25 -8.94 0.49
C GLN A 39 3.86 -10.29 -0.09
N ALA A 40 3.34 -10.23 -1.32
CA ALA A 40 2.63 -11.34 -1.89
C ALA A 40 3.42 -12.63 -1.77
N ASN A 41 2.81 -13.57 -1.12
CA ASN A 41 3.15 -14.97 -1.25
C ASN A 41 2.69 -15.43 -2.64
N GLN A 42 3.01 -14.62 -3.63
CA GLN A 42 2.72 -14.89 -5.02
C GLN A 42 3.50 -16.14 -5.36
N GLY A 43 2.80 -17.19 -5.49
CA GLY A 43 3.31 -18.52 -5.69
C GLY A 43 4.70 -18.55 -6.29
N VAL A 44 5.51 -19.40 -5.82
CA VAL A 44 6.95 -19.64 -6.01
C VAL A 44 7.57 -19.25 -7.37
N ASP A 45 6.77 -18.77 -8.32
CA ASP A 45 7.16 -18.64 -9.72
C ASP A 45 7.48 -17.22 -10.21
N GLN A 46 7.35 -16.20 -9.37
CA GLN A 46 7.46 -14.82 -9.88
C GLN A 46 8.75 -14.10 -9.51
N GLY A 47 9.83 -14.80 -9.14
CA GLY A 47 11.20 -14.25 -9.13
C GLY A 47 11.42 -12.96 -8.33
N SER A 48 10.47 -12.53 -7.57
CA SER A 48 10.52 -11.31 -6.78
C SER A 48 10.68 -11.68 -5.30
N ASN A 49 11.31 -10.83 -4.56
CA ASN A 49 11.75 -10.93 -3.17
C ASN A 49 10.65 -11.26 -2.15
N HIS A 50 9.85 -12.26 -2.43
CA HIS A 50 8.66 -12.62 -1.67
C HIS A 50 9.01 -13.64 -0.62
N CYS A 51 8.17 -13.70 0.38
CA CYS A 51 8.26 -14.72 1.38
C CYS A 51 8.36 -16.10 0.74
N SER A 52 9.41 -16.83 1.08
CA SER A 52 9.50 -18.25 0.77
C SER A 52 8.26 -18.96 1.32
N ALA A 53 7.73 -19.94 0.59
CA ALA A 53 6.67 -20.82 1.09
C ALA A 53 7.01 -21.50 2.44
N THR A 54 8.27 -21.46 2.84
CA THR A 54 8.79 -21.95 4.12
C THR A 54 8.88 -20.86 5.20
N ALA A 55 8.69 -19.58 4.84
CA ALA A 55 8.70 -18.50 5.83
C ALA A 55 7.44 -18.57 6.68
N ARG A 56 7.62 -18.62 7.99
CA ARG A 56 6.51 -18.71 8.96
C ARG A 56 5.67 -17.44 9.06
N SER A 57 6.17 -16.34 8.53
CA SER A 57 5.43 -15.08 8.44
C SER A 57 5.97 -14.23 7.31
N CYS A 58 5.09 -13.68 6.51
CA CYS A 58 5.43 -12.65 5.53
C CYS A 58 5.35 -11.28 6.19
N PRO A 59 6.34 -10.42 6.01
CA PRO A 59 6.23 -9.05 6.47
C PRO A 59 5.07 -8.37 5.75
N LYS A 60 4.27 -7.64 6.47
CA LYS A 60 3.24 -6.78 5.88
C LYS A 60 3.92 -5.56 5.27
N ASP A 61 3.66 -5.31 4.00
CA ASP A 61 4.11 -4.12 3.28
C ASP A 61 2.98 -3.10 3.21
N MET A 62 2.40 -2.78 4.37
CA MET A 62 1.41 -1.72 4.46
C MET A 62 2.00 -0.54 5.21
N TRP A 63 1.78 0.66 4.67
CA TRP A 63 2.33 1.90 5.18
C TRP A 63 1.25 2.95 5.33
N HIS A 64 1.37 3.74 6.37
CA HIS A 64 0.61 4.96 6.59
C HIS A 64 1.61 6.11 6.76
N ASN A 65 1.71 6.97 5.77
CA ASN A 65 2.72 8.03 5.68
C ASN A 65 4.15 7.47 5.79
N GLN A 66 4.82 7.68 6.90
CA GLN A 66 6.19 7.26 7.15
C GLN A 66 6.30 6.07 8.13
N SER A 67 5.18 5.49 8.51
CA SER A 67 5.15 4.41 9.49
C SER A 67 4.59 3.12 8.89
N PRO A 68 5.08 1.95 9.29
CA PRO A 68 4.44 0.70 8.97
C PRO A 68 3.00 0.69 9.48
N GLY A 69 2.06 0.40 8.59
CA GLY A 69 0.62 0.37 8.87
C GLY A 69 0.12 -1.04 9.17
N VAL A 70 0.81 -1.76 10.02
CA VAL A 70 0.52 -3.18 10.32
C VAL A 70 -0.86 -3.42 10.91
N ASP A 71 -1.43 -2.41 11.55
CA ASP A 71 -2.75 -2.48 12.20
C ASP A 71 -3.91 -2.16 11.25
N ILE A 72 -3.61 -1.77 10.01
CA ILE A 72 -4.63 -1.37 9.02
C ILE A 72 -5.33 -2.59 8.42
N VAL A 73 -4.74 -3.76 8.54
CA VAL A 73 -5.16 -4.96 7.80
C VAL A 73 -5.87 -5.94 8.72
N ASP A 74 -7.17 -6.07 8.56
CA ASP A 74 -8.01 -7.05 9.22
C ASP A 74 -8.08 -8.38 8.41
N GLU A 75 -8.57 -9.46 9.03
CA GLU A 75 -8.62 -10.81 8.46
C GLU A 75 -9.46 -10.94 7.17
N ILE A 76 -10.36 -10.00 6.91
CA ILE A 76 -11.24 -9.97 5.72
C ILE A 76 -10.82 -8.88 4.73
N TYR A 77 -9.58 -8.58 4.69
CA TYR A 77 -9.05 -7.52 3.86
C TYR A 77 -9.00 -7.93 2.39
N TYR A 78 -9.63 -7.10 1.55
CA TYR A 78 -9.39 -7.10 0.11
C TYR A 78 -8.89 -5.73 -0.30
N SER A 79 -7.67 -5.66 -0.81
CA SER A 79 -6.93 -4.42 -0.98
C SER A 79 -7.66 -3.38 -1.85
N ALA A 80 -8.30 -3.81 -2.93
CA ALA A 80 -9.05 -2.88 -3.79
C ALA A 80 -10.22 -2.22 -3.05
N ASN A 81 -10.94 -2.96 -2.20
CA ASN A 81 -12.03 -2.39 -1.40
C ASN A 81 -11.49 -1.39 -0.36
N PHE A 82 -10.41 -1.76 0.30
CA PHE A 82 -9.75 -0.90 1.28
C PHE A 82 -9.25 0.41 0.65
N TYR A 83 -8.54 0.33 -0.48
CA TYR A 83 -8.05 1.54 -1.16
C TYR A 83 -9.21 2.40 -1.69
N THR A 84 -10.26 1.76 -2.17
CA THR A 84 -11.47 2.48 -2.62
C THR A 84 -12.14 3.22 -1.48
N SER A 85 -12.42 2.56 -0.36
CA SER A 85 -13.04 3.22 0.80
C SER A 85 -12.18 4.35 1.36
N THR A 86 -10.86 4.10 1.49
CA THR A 86 -9.90 5.12 1.92
C THR A 86 -9.89 6.34 0.97
N ALA A 87 -9.96 6.11 -0.34
CA ALA A 87 -10.03 7.18 -1.32
C ALA A 87 -11.31 7.99 -1.22
N VAL A 88 -12.46 7.31 -1.07
CA VAL A 88 -13.77 7.95 -0.88
C VAL A 88 -13.77 8.82 0.38
N ASP A 89 -13.24 8.31 1.48
CA ASP A 89 -13.15 9.07 2.74
C ASP A 89 -12.25 10.31 2.59
N LYS A 90 -11.10 10.19 1.94
CA LYS A 90 -10.20 11.33 1.67
C LYS A 90 -10.88 12.38 0.79
N ILE A 91 -11.61 11.96 -0.23
CA ILE A 91 -12.38 12.86 -1.08
C ILE A 91 -13.48 13.57 -0.29
N ALA A 92 -14.20 12.83 0.54
CA ALA A 92 -15.30 13.38 1.33
C ALA A 92 -14.83 14.40 2.39
N GLN A 93 -13.70 14.10 3.03
CA GLN A 93 -13.16 14.90 4.15
C GLN A 93 -12.23 16.04 3.70
N ARG A 94 -11.93 16.16 2.40
CA ARG A 94 -10.99 17.18 1.91
C ARG A 94 -11.47 18.59 2.19
N ASP A 95 -10.56 19.50 2.43
CA ASP A 95 -10.85 20.93 2.40
C ASP A 95 -11.15 21.36 0.95
N LYS A 96 -12.37 21.86 0.72
CA LYS A 96 -12.81 22.29 -0.61
C LYS A 96 -12.24 23.64 -1.02
N SER A 97 -11.60 24.36 -0.12
CA SER A 97 -10.98 25.67 -0.38
C SER A 97 -9.59 25.59 -0.99
N VAL A 98 -8.97 24.38 -0.95
CA VAL A 98 -7.63 24.16 -1.49
C VAL A 98 -7.66 23.15 -2.64
N PRO A 99 -6.74 23.25 -3.61
CA PRO A 99 -6.58 22.25 -4.65
C PRO A 99 -6.30 20.87 -4.06
N PHE A 100 -6.93 19.84 -4.62
CA PHE A 100 -6.78 18.46 -4.18
C PHE A 100 -6.30 17.57 -5.32
N TYR A 101 -5.24 16.83 -5.07
CA TYR A 101 -4.70 15.83 -5.99
C TYR A 101 -4.71 14.44 -5.31
N LEU A 102 -5.35 13.48 -5.93
CA LEU A 102 -5.37 12.09 -5.48
C LEU A 102 -4.72 11.19 -6.53
N HIS A 103 -3.64 10.52 -6.14
CA HIS A 103 -3.04 9.43 -6.90
C HIS A 103 -3.50 8.11 -6.29
N LEU A 104 -4.43 7.43 -6.98
CA LEU A 104 -4.99 6.14 -6.57
C LEU A 104 -4.49 5.06 -7.52
N THR A 105 -3.72 4.12 -6.98
CA THR A 105 -3.09 3.05 -7.75
C THR A 105 -3.49 1.69 -7.21
N TYR A 106 -4.21 0.94 -8.04
CA TYR A 106 -4.54 -0.46 -7.75
C TYR A 106 -3.46 -1.40 -8.29
N GLN A 107 -3.34 -2.56 -7.67
CA GLN A 107 -2.57 -3.66 -8.24
C GLN A 107 -3.38 -4.41 -9.31
N ASN A 108 -4.68 -4.47 -9.10
CA ASN A 108 -5.63 -5.13 -9.99
C ASN A 108 -5.75 -4.39 -11.33
N VAL A 109 -5.88 -5.15 -12.39
CA VAL A 109 -6.21 -4.71 -13.76
C VAL A 109 -7.52 -5.33 -14.20
#